data_797ba880143c81e12c5ec26b77615031
#
_entry.id   797ba880143c81e12c5ec26b77615031
#
_cell.length_a   1.000
_cell.length_b   1.000
_cell.length_c   1.000
_cell.angle_alpha   90.00
_cell.angle_beta   90.00
_cell.angle_gamma   90.00
#
_symmetry.space_group_name_H-M   'P 1'
#
loop_
_entity.id
_entity.type
_entity.pdbx_description
1 polymer ?
#
loop_
_entity_poly.entity_id
_entity_poly.type
_entity_poly.pdbx_seq_one_letter_code
_entity_poly.pdbx_strand_id
1 'polypeptide(L)'
;YIAVYKKNQELSQQLQIQSLPTVYAFYEGKPIDGFSGAMPENEVKEFINKVISATGGNKQAELQKLIEDAEKLYKDKNFEDALDAFSNLLSAEANNALIISGYGKCLVKLDRTDEVAELLESLEESILNDKNITSLIALNKLAKNNKSAGSPEEFLSDVNANPTNHELRFKLAEAFL
;
A
#
# COMPACT_ATOMS: atom_id res chain seq x y z
N TYR A 1 14.62 -7.35 -20.36
CA TYR A 1 16.02 -7.56 -20.78
C TYR A 1 16.13 -7.43 -22.30
N ILE A 2 17.14 -6.72 -22.79
CA ILE A 2 17.47 -6.65 -24.22
C ILE A 2 18.60 -7.65 -24.49
N ALA A 3 18.31 -8.71 -25.28
CA ALA A 3 19.32 -9.65 -25.72
C ALA A 3 19.78 -9.29 -27.14
N VAL A 4 21.09 -9.15 -27.35
CA VAL A 4 21.66 -8.80 -28.64
C VAL A 4 22.05 -10.08 -29.38
N TYR A 5 21.55 -10.24 -30.62
CA TYR A 5 21.78 -11.41 -31.48
C TYR A 5 23.24 -11.88 -31.56
N LYS A 6 24.17 -10.97 -31.76
CA LYS A 6 25.62 -11.32 -31.89
C LYS A 6 26.23 -11.95 -30.61
N LYS A 7 25.61 -11.75 -29.46
CA LYS A 7 26.09 -12.25 -28.16
C LYS A 7 25.35 -13.48 -27.66
N ASN A 8 24.21 -13.85 -28.28
CA ASN A 8 23.30 -14.89 -27.78
C ASN A 8 22.82 -15.79 -28.94
N GLN A 9 23.75 -16.39 -29.69
CA GLN A 9 23.42 -17.22 -30.86
C GLN A 9 22.58 -18.44 -30.51
N GLU A 10 22.85 -19.10 -29.37
CA GLU A 10 22.06 -20.25 -28.89
C GLU A 10 20.59 -19.89 -28.65
N LEU A 11 20.34 -18.76 -28.01
CA LEU A 11 18.98 -18.27 -27.78
C LEU A 11 18.26 -17.95 -29.09
N SER A 12 18.99 -17.38 -30.04
CA SER A 12 18.44 -17.07 -31.37
C SER A 12 18.06 -18.30 -32.16
N GLN A 13 18.83 -19.39 -32.02
CA GLN A 13 18.51 -20.69 -32.63
C GLN A 13 17.30 -21.35 -31.95
N GLN A 14 17.24 -21.34 -30.61
CA GLN A 14 16.11 -21.90 -29.86
C GLN A 14 14.81 -21.18 -30.20
N LEU A 15 14.84 -19.85 -30.37
CA LEU A 15 13.69 -19.04 -30.74
C LEU A 15 13.42 -19.01 -32.25
N GLN A 16 14.19 -19.75 -33.05
CA GLN A 16 14.07 -19.84 -34.51
C GLN A 16 14.01 -18.47 -35.19
N ILE A 17 14.89 -17.53 -34.78
CA ILE A 17 14.93 -16.17 -35.33
C ILE A 17 15.45 -16.22 -36.75
N GLN A 18 14.59 -15.94 -37.71
CA GLN A 18 14.92 -15.97 -39.16
C GLN A 18 15.16 -14.60 -39.77
N SER A 19 14.71 -13.53 -39.08
CA SER A 19 14.83 -12.15 -39.59
C SER A 19 15.13 -11.16 -38.46
N LEU A 20 15.66 -10.00 -38.84
CA LEU A 20 15.92 -8.88 -37.91
C LEU A 20 15.24 -7.61 -38.43
N PRO A 21 14.68 -6.78 -37.51
CA PRO A 21 14.56 -7.00 -36.09
C PRO A 21 13.47 -8.04 -35.74
N THR A 22 13.70 -8.83 -34.68
CA THR A 22 12.67 -9.68 -34.08
C THR A 22 12.58 -9.33 -32.59
N VAL A 23 11.39 -9.15 -32.10
CA VAL A 23 11.09 -8.80 -30.69
C VAL A 23 10.19 -9.87 -30.10
N TYR A 24 10.55 -10.37 -28.93
CA TYR A 24 9.73 -11.27 -28.12
C TYR A 24 9.48 -10.66 -26.76
N ALA A 25 8.24 -10.78 -26.28
CA ALA A 25 7.88 -10.49 -24.91
C ALA A 25 7.87 -11.79 -24.09
N PHE A 26 8.54 -11.76 -22.93
CA PHE A 26 8.60 -12.88 -21.99
C PHE A 26 7.96 -12.47 -20.67
N TYR A 27 7.19 -13.39 -20.09
CA TYR A 27 6.65 -13.26 -18.75
C TYR A 27 6.86 -14.59 -18.00
N GLU A 28 7.38 -14.53 -16.78
CA GLU A 28 7.72 -15.71 -15.95
C GLU A 28 8.55 -16.77 -16.70
N GLY A 29 9.49 -16.32 -17.53
CA GLY A 29 10.38 -17.21 -18.30
C GLY A 29 9.76 -17.83 -19.55
N LYS A 30 8.52 -17.52 -19.90
CA LYS A 30 7.82 -18.03 -21.09
C LYS A 30 7.59 -16.91 -22.10
N PRO A 31 7.78 -17.18 -23.42
CA PRO A 31 7.38 -16.22 -24.44
C PRO A 31 5.84 -16.12 -24.47
N ILE A 32 5.31 -14.90 -24.44
CA ILE A 32 3.86 -14.64 -24.47
C ILE A 32 3.40 -14.04 -25.79
N ASP A 33 4.27 -13.25 -26.44
CA ASP A 33 3.98 -12.67 -27.76
C ASP A 33 5.27 -12.21 -28.43
N GLY A 34 5.25 -11.89 -29.71
CA GLY A 34 6.41 -11.38 -30.45
C GLY A 34 6.05 -10.95 -31.87
N PHE A 35 6.97 -10.21 -32.48
CA PHE A 35 6.86 -9.82 -33.88
C PHE A 35 8.20 -9.83 -34.57
N SER A 36 8.19 -9.97 -35.89
CA SER A 36 9.38 -9.94 -36.76
C SER A 36 9.23 -8.85 -37.81
N GLY A 37 10.33 -8.16 -38.10
CA GLY A 37 10.35 -7.01 -39.03
C GLY A 37 10.19 -5.68 -38.30
N ALA A 38 10.41 -4.59 -39.04
CA ALA A 38 10.20 -3.25 -38.54
C ALA A 38 8.69 -2.97 -38.46
N MET A 39 8.24 -2.44 -37.32
CA MET A 39 6.85 -2.01 -37.10
C MET A 39 6.79 -0.49 -36.94
N PRO A 40 5.70 0.15 -37.40
CA PRO A 40 5.39 1.53 -37.09
C PRO A 40 5.23 1.75 -35.58
N GLU A 41 5.45 2.97 -35.12
CA GLU A 41 5.40 3.30 -33.68
C GLU A 41 4.05 2.98 -33.03
N ASN A 42 2.95 3.22 -33.73
CA ASN A 42 1.60 2.90 -33.26
C ASN A 42 1.41 1.38 -33.02
N GLU A 43 1.89 0.53 -33.94
CA GLU A 43 1.78 -0.92 -33.80
C GLU A 43 2.67 -1.44 -32.66
N VAL A 44 3.86 -0.83 -32.45
CA VAL A 44 4.71 -1.13 -31.30
C VAL A 44 4.00 -0.77 -29.99
N LYS A 45 3.31 0.37 -29.93
CA LYS A 45 2.50 0.75 -28.75
C LYS A 45 1.36 -0.23 -28.49
N GLU A 46 0.65 -0.65 -29.53
CA GLU A 46 -0.41 -1.66 -29.41
C GLU A 46 0.13 -3.01 -28.90
N PHE A 47 1.27 -3.45 -29.43
CA PHE A 47 1.96 -4.65 -28.96
C PHE A 47 2.31 -4.55 -27.47
N ILE A 48 2.91 -3.42 -27.04
CA ILE A 48 3.26 -3.19 -25.64
C ILE A 48 2.00 -3.23 -24.75
N ASN A 49 0.91 -2.56 -25.15
CA ASN A 49 -0.35 -2.55 -24.41
C ASN A 49 -0.95 -3.96 -24.30
N LYS A 50 -0.88 -4.76 -25.37
CA LYS A 50 -1.34 -6.15 -25.36
C LYS A 50 -0.51 -7.00 -24.39
N VAL A 51 0.81 -6.84 -24.39
CA VAL A 51 1.72 -7.52 -23.45
C VAL A 51 1.40 -7.12 -22.00
N ILE A 52 1.27 -5.82 -21.72
CA ILE A 52 0.90 -5.30 -20.38
C ILE A 52 -0.43 -5.89 -19.92
N SER A 53 -1.45 -5.92 -20.81
CA SER A 53 -2.77 -6.50 -20.48
C SER A 53 -2.68 -7.99 -20.20
N ALA A 54 -1.90 -8.74 -20.99
CA ALA A 54 -1.72 -10.18 -20.83
C ALA A 54 -0.95 -10.56 -19.55
N THR A 55 -0.11 -9.66 -19.04
CA THR A 55 0.70 -9.86 -17.82
C THR A 55 0.05 -9.28 -16.55
N GLY A 56 -1.17 -8.78 -16.65
CA GLY A 56 -1.87 -8.14 -15.51
C GLY A 56 -1.35 -6.74 -15.13
N GLY A 57 -0.43 -6.17 -15.92
CA GLY A 57 0.17 -4.86 -15.63
C GLY A 57 -0.85 -3.71 -15.59
N ASN A 58 -1.93 -3.78 -16.38
CA ASN A 58 -3.02 -2.81 -16.29
C ASN A 58 -3.74 -2.88 -14.95
N LYS A 59 -3.96 -4.11 -14.42
CA LYS A 59 -4.59 -4.28 -13.10
C LYS A 59 -3.72 -3.72 -11.99
N GLN A 60 -2.40 -3.92 -12.05
CA GLN A 60 -1.47 -3.39 -11.05
C GLN A 60 -1.42 -1.86 -11.09
N ALA A 61 -1.40 -1.25 -12.28
CA ALA A 61 -1.42 0.21 -12.43
C ALA A 61 -2.76 0.81 -11.94
N GLU A 62 -3.87 0.14 -12.22
CA GLU A 62 -5.20 0.53 -11.75
C GLU A 62 -5.30 0.43 -10.21
N LEU A 63 -4.84 -0.68 -9.63
CA LEU A 63 -4.77 -0.86 -8.19
C LEU A 63 -3.93 0.25 -7.53
N GLN A 64 -2.75 0.53 -8.06
CA GLN A 64 -1.88 1.58 -7.55
C GLN A 64 -2.57 2.95 -7.56
N LYS A 65 -3.29 3.27 -8.64
CA LYS A 65 -4.06 4.51 -8.74
C LYS A 65 -5.18 4.59 -7.70
N LEU A 66 -5.92 3.49 -7.49
CA LEU A 66 -6.98 3.44 -6.49
C LEU A 66 -6.42 3.61 -5.06
N ILE A 67 -5.24 3.07 -4.77
CA ILE A 67 -4.55 3.30 -3.50
C ILE A 67 -4.18 4.78 -3.35
N GLU A 68 -3.63 5.42 -4.39
CA GLU A 68 -3.26 6.83 -4.37
C GLU A 68 -4.48 7.74 -4.16
N ASP A 69 -5.62 7.42 -4.78
CA ASP A 69 -6.88 8.14 -4.60
C ASP A 69 -7.40 8.01 -3.14
N ALA A 70 -7.33 6.82 -2.55
CA ALA A 70 -7.67 6.59 -1.15
C ALA A 70 -6.72 7.34 -0.18
N GLU A 71 -5.41 7.33 -0.46
CA GLU A 71 -4.43 8.11 0.31
C GLU A 71 -4.67 9.61 0.23
N LYS A 72 -5.14 10.10 -0.92
CA LYS A 72 -5.51 11.50 -1.08
C LYS A 72 -6.68 11.87 -0.19
N LEU A 73 -7.75 11.06 -0.15
CA LEU A 73 -8.87 11.25 0.77
C LEU A 73 -8.39 11.32 2.24
N TYR A 74 -7.47 10.43 2.62
CA TYR A 74 -6.87 10.45 3.96
C TYR A 74 -6.09 11.76 4.24
N LYS A 75 -5.29 12.25 3.28
CA LYS A 75 -4.55 13.52 3.40
C LYS A 75 -5.48 14.73 3.48
N ASP A 76 -6.59 14.68 2.76
CA ASP A 76 -7.64 15.70 2.77
C ASP A 76 -8.52 15.64 4.05
N LYS A 77 -8.19 14.73 5.00
CA LYS A 77 -8.89 14.47 6.27
C LYS A 77 -10.30 13.90 6.12
N ASN A 78 -10.66 13.40 4.94
CA ASN A 78 -11.91 12.70 4.68
C ASN A 78 -11.75 11.22 5.09
N PHE A 79 -11.64 10.97 6.41
CA PHE A 79 -11.24 9.67 6.94
C PHE A 79 -12.29 8.59 6.73
N GLU A 80 -13.56 8.92 6.71
CA GLU A 80 -14.66 7.97 6.45
C GLU A 80 -14.65 7.52 4.99
N ASP A 81 -14.58 8.46 4.04
CA ASP A 81 -14.49 8.13 2.61
C ASP A 81 -13.20 7.36 2.29
N ALA A 82 -12.08 7.71 2.94
CA ALA A 82 -10.82 6.99 2.80
C ALA A 82 -10.94 5.55 3.37
N LEU A 83 -11.62 5.37 4.49
CA LEU A 83 -11.87 4.06 5.10
C LEU A 83 -12.67 3.16 4.15
N ASP A 84 -13.74 3.68 3.56
CA ASP A 84 -14.56 2.97 2.59
C ASP A 84 -13.76 2.59 1.33
N ALA A 85 -12.96 3.52 0.83
CA ALA A 85 -12.09 3.26 -0.32
C ALA A 85 -11.07 2.14 -0.02
N PHE A 86 -10.38 2.17 1.13
CA PHE A 86 -9.47 1.11 1.54
C PHE A 86 -10.18 -0.21 1.83
N SER A 87 -11.41 -0.19 2.38
CA SER A 87 -12.22 -1.39 2.61
C SER A 87 -12.54 -2.12 1.30
N ASN A 88 -12.92 -1.36 0.26
CA ASN A 88 -13.16 -1.92 -1.06
C ASN A 88 -11.89 -2.54 -1.66
N LEU A 89 -10.73 -1.90 -1.48
CA LEU A 89 -9.44 -2.41 -1.92
C LEU A 89 -9.04 -3.68 -1.18
N LEU A 90 -9.29 -3.78 0.13
CA LEU A 90 -9.05 -4.99 0.94
C LEU A 90 -9.87 -6.18 0.46
N SER A 91 -11.09 -5.95 -0.04
CA SER A 91 -11.92 -7.01 -0.60
C SER A 91 -11.31 -7.66 -1.86
N ALA A 92 -10.49 -6.91 -2.60
CA ALA A 92 -9.80 -7.39 -3.80
C ALA A 92 -8.38 -7.92 -3.50
N GLU A 93 -7.67 -7.31 -2.55
CA GLU A 93 -6.25 -7.56 -2.25
C GLU A 93 -6.05 -7.62 -0.71
N ALA A 94 -6.61 -8.67 -0.09
CA ALA A 94 -6.69 -8.82 1.37
C ALA A 94 -5.31 -8.83 2.09
N ASN A 95 -4.24 -9.28 1.41
CA ASN A 95 -2.91 -9.42 2.00
C ASN A 95 -1.95 -8.29 1.62
N ASN A 96 -2.43 -7.20 1.05
CA ASN A 96 -1.59 -6.06 0.68
C ASN A 96 -1.33 -5.16 1.89
N ALA A 97 -0.10 -5.18 2.41
CA ALA A 97 0.30 -4.45 3.62
C ALA A 97 0.07 -2.92 3.52
N LEU A 98 0.19 -2.34 2.33
CA LEU A 98 -0.05 -0.91 2.12
C LEU A 98 -1.53 -0.57 2.28
N ILE A 99 -2.43 -1.40 1.72
CA ILE A 99 -3.88 -1.23 1.82
C ILE A 99 -4.34 -1.46 3.27
N ILE A 100 -3.87 -2.54 3.92
CA ILE A 100 -4.14 -2.83 5.34
C ILE A 100 -3.71 -1.66 6.22
N SER A 101 -2.51 -1.14 6.02
CA SER A 101 -2.00 0.01 6.77
C SER A 101 -2.82 1.27 6.52
N GLY A 102 -3.24 1.54 5.29
CA GLY A 102 -4.11 2.66 4.93
C GLY A 102 -5.46 2.58 5.67
N TYR A 103 -6.11 1.42 5.60
CA TYR A 103 -7.35 1.12 6.31
C TYR A 103 -7.22 1.34 7.83
N GLY A 104 -6.19 0.72 8.43
CA GLY A 104 -5.94 0.84 9.86
C GLY A 104 -5.62 2.27 10.31
N LYS A 105 -4.91 3.07 9.51
CA LYS A 105 -4.68 4.49 9.79
C LYS A 105 -5.97 5.30 9.78
N CYS A 106 -6.92 4.99 8.88
CA CYS A 106 -8.24 5.62 8.89
C CYS A 106 -8.99 5.28 10.18
N LEU A 107 -8.99 4.02 10.60
CA LEU A 107 -9.60 3.59 11.87
C LEU A 107 -9.00 4.34 13.06
N VAL A 108 -7.68 4.49 13.14
CA VAL A 108 -7.03 5.27 14.20
C VAL A 108 -7.51 6.72 14.22
N LYS A 109 -7.62 7.36 13.03
CA LYS A 109 -8.12 8.75 12.93
C LYS A 109 -9.59 8.91 13.27
N LEU A 110 -10.37 7.87 13.12
CA LEU A 110 -11.78 7.79 13.52
C LEU A 110 -11.98 7.31 14.97
N ASP A 111 -10.88 7.20 15.73
CA ASP A 111 -10.90 6.79 17.13
C ASP A 111 -11.34 5.33 17.38
N ARG A 112 -11.26 4.48 16.34
CA ARG A 112 -11.65 3.06 16.33
C ARG A 112 -10.44 2.14 16.56
N THR A 113 -9.65 2.42 17.62
CA THR A 113 -8.37 1.75 17.90
C THR A 113 -8.50 0.26 18.23
N ASP A 114 -9.64 -0.19 18.72
CA ASP A 114 -9.87 -1.59 19.05
C ASP A 114 -10.06 -2.43 17.78
N GLU A 115 -10.72 -1.90 16.76
CA GLU A 115 -10.84 -2.54 15.47
C GLU A 115 -9.48 -2.70 14.75
N VAL A 116 -8.54 -1.77 14.99
CA VAL A 116 -7.17 -1.93 14.51
C VAL A 116 -6.48 -3.10 15.21
N ALA A 117 -6.73 -3.31 16.50
CA ALA A 117 -6.16 -4.45 17.22
C ALA A 117 -6.69 -5.78 16.68
N GLU A 118 -8.01 -5.90 16.46
CA GLU A 118 -8.64 -7.07 15.85
C GLU A 118 -8.11 -7.32 14.42
N LEU A 119 -7.96 -6.27 13.62
CA LEU A 119 -7.35 -6.36 12.29
C LEU A 119 -5.94 -6.95 12.37
N LEU A 120 -5.09 -6.43 13.25
CA LEU A 120 -3.71 -6.87 13.40
C LEU A 120 -3.59 -8.32 13.90
N GLU A 121 -4.49 -8.76 14.81
CA GLU A 121 -4.56 -10.15 15.29
C GLU A 121 -4.95 -11.14 14.19
N SER A 122 -5.67 -10.69 13.18
CA SER A 122 -6.09 -11.52 12.04
C SER A 122 -5.00 -11.72 10.98
N LEU A 123 -3.88 -10.97 11.05
CA LEU A 123 -2.84 -10.98 10.02
C LEU A 123 -1.85 -12.14 10.22
N GLU A 124 -1.35 -12.66 9.10
CA GLU A 124 -0.26 -13.61 9.09
C GLU A 124 1.07 -12.97 9.53
N GLU A 125 1.94 -13.76 10.15
CA GLU A 125 3.24 -13.30 10.65
C GLU A 125 4.12 -12.67 9.54
N SER A 126 4.01 -13.15 8.32
CA SER A 126 4.69 -12.62 7.13
C SER A 126 4.33 -11.15 6.86
N ILE A 127 3.08 -10.77 7.10
CA ILE A 127 2.56 -9.41 6.89
C ILE A 127 2.89 -8.51 8.07
N LEU A 128 2.87 -9.03 9.30
CA LEU A 128 3.16 -8.28 10.51
C LEU A 128 4.58 -7.66 10.51
N ASN A 129 5.53 -8.28 9.82
CA ASN A 129 6.90 -7.78 9.68
C ASN A 129 7.06 -6.69 8.61
N ASP A 130 6.02 -6.35 7.83
CA ASP A 130 6.07 -5.26 6.86
C ASP A 130 6.18 -3.89 7.57
N LYS A 131 7.00 -2.99 6.98
CA LYS A 131 7.24 -1.66 7.55
C LYS A 131 5.97 -0.80 7.70
N ASN A 132 4.99 -0.98 6.81
CA ASN A 132 3.74 -0.23 6.88
C ASN A 132 2.90 -0.72 8.06
N ILE A 133 2.90 -2.03 8.31
CA ILE A 133 2.17 -2.65 9.42
C ILE A 133 2.85 -2.35 10.75
N THR A 134 4.18 -2.44 10.84
CA THR A 134 4.91 -2.05 12.06
C THR A 134 4.68 -0.58 12.42
N SER A 135 4.58 0.30 11.41
CA SER A 135 4.21 1.70 11.63
C SER A 135 2.77 1.87 12.13
N LEU A 136 1.82 1.07 11.61
CA LEU A 136 0.43 1.06 12.07
C LEU A 136 0.33 0.59 13.53
N ILE A 137 1.06 -0.48 13.90
CA ILE A 137 1.12 -0.99 15.28
C ILE A 137 1.57 0.13 16.23
N ALA A 138 2.65 0.83 15.87
CA ALA A 138 3.18 1.93 16.68
C ALA A 138 2.16 3.08 16.81
N LEU A 139 1.50 3.44 15.70
CA LEU A 139 0.46 4.48 15.67
C LEU A 139 -0.74 4.11 16.55
N ASN A 140 -1.22 2.87 16.46
CA ASN A 140 -2.35 2.40 17.26
C ASN A 140 -2.02 2.38 18.76
N LYS A 141 -0.80 1.93 19.10
CA LYS A 141 -0.34 1.96 20.49
C LYS A 141 -0.27 3.37 21.05
N LEU A 142 0.22 4.33 20.27
CA LEU A 142 0.28 5.73 20.67
C LEU A 142 -1.14 6.29 20.89
N ALA A 143 -2.08 6.03 19.95
CA ALA A 143 -3.45 6.48 20.06
C ALA A 143 -4.16 5.90 21.29
N LYS A 144 -3.95 4.59 21.60
CA LYS A 144 -4.48 3.96 22.82
C LYS A 144 -3.92 4.58 24.11
N ASN A 145 -2.62 4.87 24.13
CA ASN A 145 -1.99 5.51 25.27
C ASN A 145 -2.56 6.91 25.52
N ASN A 146 -2.77 7.69 24.45
CA ASN A 146 -3.37 9.03 24.57
C ASN A 146 -4.82 8.95 25.08
N LYS A 147 -5.61 7.95 24.66
CA LYS A 147 -6.94 7.72 25.22
C LYS A 147 -6.93 7.36 26.71
N SER A 148 -5.99 6.52 27.11
CA SER A 148 -5.86 6.10 28.52
C SER A 148 -5.30 7.22 29.42
N ALA A 149 -4.68 8.24 28.82
CA ALA A 149 -4.18 9.39 29.55
C ALA A 149 -5.29 10.35 30.04
N GLY A 150 -6.55 10.23 29.53
CA GLY A 150 -7.66 11.14 29.83
C GLY A 150 -7.65 12.40 28.95
N SER A 151 -8.78 13.10 28.88
CA SER A 151 -8.82 14.35 28.12
C SER A 151 -8.11 15.49 28.86
N PRO A 152 -7.49 16.46 28.16
CA PRO A 152 -6.91 17.64 28.79
C PRO A 152 -7.90 18.37 29.70
N GLU A 153 -9.19 18.41 29.33
CA GLU A 153 -10.26 19.04 30.09
C GLU A 153 -10.53 18.32 31.42
N GLU A 154 -10.52 16.97 31.43
CA GLU A 154 -10.69 16.16 32.65
C GLU A 154 -9.51 16.40 33.61
N PHE A 155 -8.27 16.32 33.11
CA PHE A 155 -7.11 16.61 33.94
C PHE A 155 -7.04 18.05 34.40
N LEU A 156 -7.51 19.01 33.60
CA LEU A 156 -7.58 20.41 34.02
C LEU A 156 -8.52 20.57 35.20
N SER A 157 -9.69 19.90 35.19
CA SER A 157 -10.63 19.87 36.28
C SER A 157 -10.01 19.28 37.55
N ASP A 158 -9.33 18.14 37.41
CA ASP A 158 -8.69 17.43 38.53
C ASP A 158 -7.51 18.23 39.13
N VAL A 159 -6.69 18.86 38.29
CA VAL A 159 -5.60 19.76 38.73
C VAL A 159 -6.15 20.99 39.46
N ASN A 160 -7.26 21.57 38.99
CA ASN A 160 -7.88 22.71 39.65
C ASN A 160 -8.46 22.31 41.05
N ALA A 161 -9.00 21.08 41.16
CA ALA A 161 -9.47 20.54 42.44
C ALA A 161 -8.32 20.17 43.39
N ASN A 162 -7.15 19.77 42.84
CA ASN A 162 -5.98 19.33 43.61
C ASN A 162 -4.67 19.96 43.08
N PRO A 163 -4.45 21.26 43.25
CA PRO A 163 -3.38 22.02 42.63
C PRO A 163 -1.96 21.62 43.06
N THR A 164 -1.81 20.91 44.18
CA THR A 164 -0.54 20.43 44.69
C THR A 164 -0.19 19.01 44.23
N ASN A 165 -1.09 18.34 43.50
CA ASN A 165 -0.84 17.00 42.98
C ASN A 165 0.03 17.07 41.73
N HIS A 166 1.32 16.77 41.87
CA HIS A 166 2.31 16.83 40.79
C HIS A 166 2.06 15.76 39.71
N GLU A 167 1.49 14.60 40.07
CA GLU A 167 1.17 13.54 39.13
C GLU A 167 0.04 13.95 38.17
N LEU A 168 -1.02 14.59 38.68
CA LEU A 168 -2.09 15.13 37.83
C LEU A 168 -1.60 16.23 36.90
N ARG A 169 -0.69 17.10 37.39
CA ARG A 169 -0.07 18.14 36.56
C ARG A 169 0.79 17.54 35.46
N PHE A 170 1.49 16.45 35.73
CA PHE A 170 2.30 15.74 34.75
C PHE A 170 1.40 15.10 33.67
N LYS A 171 0.33 14.39 34.08
CA LYS A 171 -0.68 13.82 33.17
C LYS A 171 -1.34 14.88 32.30
N LEU A 172 -1.67 16.05 32.86
CA LEU A 172 -2.20 17.19 32.11
C LEU A 172 -1.19 17.66 31.05
N ALA A 173 0.09 17.75 31.40
CA ALA A 173 1.13 18.15 30.44
C ALA A 173 1.31 17.12 29.32
N GLU A 174 1.24 15.82 29.63
CA GLU A 174 1.28 14.75 28.62
C GLU A 174 0.06 14.78 27.68
N ALA A 175 -1.11 15.14 28.18
CA ALA A 175 -2.34 15.24 27.40
C ALA A 175 -2.37 16.41 26.39
N PHE A 176 -1.46 17.39 26.52
CA PHE A 176 -1.27 18.50 25.58
C PHE A 176 -0.19 18.26 24.52
N LEU A 177 0.55 17.14 24.59
CA LEU A 177 1.58 16.78 23.62
C LEU A 177 1.02 15.89 22.50
#